data_8546ba516802355833715cf127ddae81
#
_entry.id   8546ba516802355833715cf127ddae81
#
_cell.length_a   1.000
_cell.length_b   1.000
_cell.length_c   1.000
_cell.angle_alpha   90.00
_cell.angle_beta   90.00
_cell.angle_gamma   90.00
#
_symmetry.space_group_name_H-M   'P 1'
#
loop_
_entity.id
_entity.type
_entity.pdbx_description
1 polymer ?
#
loop_
_entity_poly.entity_id
_entity_poly.type
_entity_poly.pdbx_seq_one_letter_code
_entity_poly.pdbx_strand_id
1 'polypeptide(L)'
;INEERKILFTDGLSADAYEGSEPRAQSLRASRDGNLKMLQEHEDAARQGIRSIEQAFRNALSLRSEPDVYRADHGVLQNDLLWKVSRCKNPQLFEKIVRQEPSAVVVELLIDASGSQSVRQSMVALQSYLFSAALSRIRIPHRVMSYCTYGNYTVLRRFRDYDDKPEADRRILEYRATSNNRDGLA
;
A
#
# COMPACT_ATOMS: atom_id res chain seq x y z
N ILE A 1 23.28 25.33 -12.37
CA ILE A 1 23.98 24.65 -11.26
C ILE A 1 23.21 23.40 -10.98
N ASN A 2 23.73 22.26 -11.47
CA ASN A 2 23.14 20.94 -11.22
C ASN A 2 23.57 20.55 -9.78
N GLU A 3 22.78 20.91 -8.78
CA GLU A 3 22.98 20.39 -7.44
C GLU A 3 22.63 18.90 -7.46
N GLU A 4 23.58 18.04 -7.14
CA GLU A 4 23.36 16.60 -7.01
C GLU A 4 22.29 16.35 -5.94
N ARG A 5 21.15 15.80 -6.36
CA ARG A 5 20.08 15.37 -5.47
C ARG A 5 20.38 13.97 -4.98
N LYS A 6 20.22 13.73 -3.68
CA LYS A 6 20.52 12.43 -3.07
C LYS A 6 19.28 11.85 -2.41
N ILE A 7 19.06 10.56 -2.61
CA ILE A 7 18.01 9.81 -1.93
C ILE A 7 18.67 8.98 -0.83
N LEU A 8 18.17 9.10 0.39
CA LEU A 8 18.63 8.37 1.56
C LEU A 8 17.53 7.43 2.05
N PHE A 9 17.86 6.15 2.17
CA PHE A 9 16.98 5.16 2.79
C PHE A 9 17.38 4.96 4.25
N THR A 10 16.39 4.90 5.13
CA THR A 10 16.61 4.63 6.55
C THR A 10 15.43 3.87 7.14
N ASP A 11 15.71 2.97 8.07
CA ASP A 11 14.67 2.35 8.89
C ASP A 11 14.24 3.26 10.05
N GLY A 12 14.99 4.35 10.26
CA GLY A 12 14.83 5.22 11.40
C GLY A 12 15.22 4.53 12.71
N LEU A 13 15.38 5.32 13.75
CA LEU A 13 15.51 4.79 15.10
C LEU A 13 14.12 4.81 15.74
N SER A 14 13.74 3.72 16.40
CA SER A 14 12.56 3.71 17.27
C SER A 14 12.74 4.74 18.38
N ALA A 15 11.63 5.30 18.86
CA ALA A 15 11.65 6.22 19.98
C ALA A 15 12.31 5.61 21.24
N ASP A 16 12.26 4.29 21.35
CA ASP A 16 12.85 3.53 22.48
C ASP A 16 14.36 3.31 22.33
N ALA A 17 14.92 3.49 21.13
CA ALA A 17 16.36 3.37 20.88
C ALA A 17 17.17 4.60 21.32
N TYR A 18 16.50 5.71 21.67
CA TYR A 18 17.16 6.88 22.20
C TYR A 18 17.24 6.79 23.72
N GLU A 19 18.43 6.60 24.26
CA GLU A 19 18.71 6.72 25.68
C GLU A 19 18.78 8.21 26.06
N GLY A 20 17.91 8.64 27.00
CA GLY A 20 17.99 9.95 27.61
C GLY A 20 16.87 10.93 27.26
N SER A 21 17.05 12.16 27.77
CA SER A 21 16.08 13.26 27.70
C SER A 21 16.31 14.21 26.52
N GLU A 22 16.93 13.75 25.45
CA GLU A 22 17.15 14.59 24.26
C GLU A 22 15.82 15.13 23.72
N PRO A 23 15.71 16.41 23.35
CA PRO A 23 14.48 17.02 22.81
C PRO A 23 13.90 16.28 21.61
N ARG A 24 14.80 15.66 20.82
CA ARG A 24 14.40 14.86 19.65
C ARG A 24 13.71 13.56 20.06
N ALA A 25 14.23 12.87 21.06
CA ALA A 25 13.62 11.64 21.60
C ALA A 25 12.26 11.92 22.23
N GLN A 26 12.15 13.01 23.01
CA GLN A 26 10.87 13.44 23.59
C GLN A 26 9.82 13.73 22.51
N SER A 27 10.20 14.41 21.45
CA SER A 27 9.30 14.73 20.33
C SER A 27 8.87 13.47 19.55
N LEU A 28 9.74 12.48 19.40
CA LEU A 28 9.39 11.19 18.78
C LEU A 28 8.41 10.40 19.66
N ARG A 29 8.65 10.35 20.97
CA ARG A 29 7.74 9.70 21.94
C ARG A 29 6.38 10.39 21.96
N ALA A 30 6.34 11.73 22.03
CA ALA A 30 5.09 12.47 22.00
C ALA A 30 4.28 12.23 20.71
N SER A 31 4.95 12.16 19.56
CA SER A 31 4.29 11.80 18.28
C SER A 31 3.72 10.40 18.29
N ARG A 32 4.49 9.41 18.74
CA ARG A 32 4.05 8.01 18.88
C ARG A 32 2.87 7.90 19.84
N ASP A 33 2.95 8.52 20.99
CA ASP A 33 1.91 8.46 22.01
C ASP A 33 0.61 9.12 21.53
N GLY A 34 0.71 10.24 20.80
CA GLY A 34 -0.44 10.87 20.13
C GLY A 34 -1.09 9.96 19.07
N ASN A 35 -0.27 9.28 18.27
CA ASN A 35 -0.76 8.35 17.25
C ASN A 35 -1.42 7.10 17.89
N LEU A 36 -0.82 6.56 18.96
CA LEU A 36 -1.40 5.46 19.73
C LEU A 36 -2.71 5.83 20.39
N LYS A 37 -2.79 7.02 20.98
CA LYS A 37 -4.01 7.53 21.58
C LYS A 37 -5.13 7.65 20.54
N MET A 38 -4.84 8.20 19.36
CA MET A 38 -5.80 8.27 18.26
C MET A 38 -6.32 6.87 17.87
N LEU A 39 -5.45 5.87 17.78
CA LEU A 39 -5.86 4.48 17.50
C LEU A 39 -6.77 3.91 18.59
N GLN A 40 -6.44 4.16 19.87
CA GLN A 40 -7.24 3.69 21.02
C GLN A 40 -8.62 4.35 21.07
N GLU A 41 -8.68 5.67 20.87
CA GLU A 41 -9.94 6.43 20.87
C GLU A 41 -10.89 6.01 19.75
N HIS A 42 -10.34 5.49 18.64
CA HIS A 42 -11.11 5.09 17.45
C HIS A 42 -11.02 3.58 17.17
N GLU A 43 -10.78 2.74 18.17
CA GLU A 43 -10.47 1.32 17.98
C GLU A 43 -11.57 0.57 17.20
N ASP A 44 -12.83 0.79 17.52
CA ASP A 44 -13.94 0.13 16.83
C ASP A 44 -14.08 0.59 15.38
N ALA A 45 -13.95 1.89 15.13
CA ALA A 45 -13.93 2.44 13.77
C ALA A 45 -12.71 1.92 12.99
N ALA A 46 -11.56 1.79 13.63
CA ALA A 46 -10.35 1.22 13.05
C ALA A 46 -10.56 -0.24 12.64
N ARG A 47 -11.13 -1.06 13.51
CA ARG A 47 -11.48 -2.47 13.21
C ARG A 47 -12.45 -2.59 12.04
N GLN A 48 -13.45 -1.71 11.98
CA GLN A 48 -14.41 -1.67 10.87
C GLN A 48 -13.74 -1.21 9.57
N GLY A 49 -12.90 -0.17 9.63
CA GLY A 49 -12.11 0.33 8.50
C GLY A 49 -11.21 -0.75 7.91
N ILE A 50 -10.47 -1.50 8.73
CA ILE A 50 -9.64 -2.61 8.29
C ILE A 50 -10.48 -3.65 7.52
N ARG A 51 -11.65 -4.04 8.04
CA ARG A 51 -12.54 -5.01 7.36
C ARG A 51 -13.05 -4.48 6.02
N SER A 52 -13.41 -3.19 5.96
CA SER A 52 -13.87 -2.56 4.71
C SER A 52 -12.79 -2.54 3.64
N ILE A 53 -11.57 -2.17 4.02
CA ILE A 53 -10.40 -2.15 3.13
C ILE A 53 -10.06 -3.58 2.67
N GLU A 54 -10.04 -4.55 3.59
CA GLU A 54 -9.85 -5.96 3.29
C GLU A 54 -10.86 -6.45 2.25
N GLN A 55 -12.14 -6.17 2.45
CA GLN A 55 -13.19 -6.57 1.51
C GLN A 55 -13.03 -5.91 0.14
N ALA A 56 -12.68 -4.63 0.10
CA ALA A 56 -12.43 -3.90 -1.14
C ALA A 56 -11.27 -4.53 -1.94
N PHE A 57 -10.17 -4.87 -1.28
CA PHE A 57 -9.04 -5.54 -1.92
C PHE A 57 -9.41 -6.95 -2.41
N ARG A 58 -10.13 -7.73 -1.61
CA ARG A 58 -10.60 -9.07 -2.03
C ARG A 58 -11.46 -8.98 -3.27
N ASN A 59 -12.39 -8.04 -3.32
CA ASN A 59 -13.25 -7.82 -4.48
C ASN A 59 -12.44 -7.40 -5.71
N ALA A 60 -11.51 -6.44 -5.57
CA ALA A 60 -10.68 -5.97 -6.65
C ALA A 60 -9.78 -7.09 -7.22
N LEU A 61 -9.24 -7.96 -6.36
CA LEU A 61 -8.43 -9.09 -6.77
C LEU A 61 -9.27 -10.18 -7.45
N SER A 62 -10.50 -10.42 -6.97
CA SER A 62 -11.41 -11.38 -7.59
C SER A 62 -11.80 -10.98 -9.01
N LEU A 63 -12.06 -9.70 -9.23
CA LEU A 63 -12.36 -9.16 -10.57
C LEU A 63 -11.19 -9.32 -11.55
N ARG A 64 -9.94 -9.29 -11.06
CA ARG A 64 -8.75 -9.54 -11.89
C ARG A 64 -8.54 -11.01 -12.24
N SER A 65 -9.17 -11.93 -11.51
CA SER A 65 -9.06 -13.38 -11.74
C SER A 65 -10.17 -13.91 -12.64
N GLU A 66 -11.04 -13.05 -13.17
CA GLU A 66 -12.06 -13.48 -14.13
C GLU A 66 -11.37 -13.97 -15.41
N PRO A 67 -11.77 -15.17 -15.91
CA PRO A 67 -11.17 -15.70 -17.11
C PRO A 67 -11.59 -14.84 -18.32
N ASP A 68 -10.63 -14.44 -19.12
CA ASP A 68 -10.91 -13.83 -20.41
C ASP A 68 -11.44 -14.88 -21.38
N VAL A 69 -12.60 -14.60 -21.97
CA VAL A 69 -13.23 -15.47 -22.95
C VAL A 69 -13.07 -14.87 -24.33
N TYR A 70 -12.33 -15.56 -25.20
CA TYR A 70 -12.09 -15.13 -26.57
C TYR A 70 -12.75 -16.09 -27.56
N ARG A 71 -13.24 -15.53 -28.68
CA ARG A 71 -13.62 -16.36 -29.81
C ARG A 71 -12.36 -16.86 -30.54
N ALA A 72 -12.32 -18.16 -30.83
CA ALA A 72 -11.16 -18.81 -31.41
C ALA A 72 -11.57 -19.84 -32.44
N ASP A 73 -10.60 -20.41 -33.11
CA ASP A 73 -10.72 -21.54 -34.04
C ASP A 73 -10.60 -22.91 -33.33
N HIS A 74 -10.29 -22.91 -32.03
CA HIS A 74 -10.19 -24.11 -31.19
C HIS A 74 -10.62 -23.81 -29.76
N GLY A 75 -11.13 -24.80 -29.02
CA GLY A 75 -11.61 -24.66 -27.66
C GLY A 75 -12.95 -25.32 -27.42
N VAL A 76 -13.84 -24.67 -26.66
CA VAL A 76 -15.21 -25.16 -26.41
C VAL A 76 -16.13 -24.70 -27.54
N LEU A 77 -16.75 -25.66 -28.23
CA LEU A 77 -17.66 -25.40 -29.33
C LEU A 77 -18.92 -24.68 -28.83
N GLN A 78 -19.26 -23.57 -29.48
CA GLN A 78 -20.49 -22.81 -29.23
C GLN A 78 -21.57 -23.22 -30.21
N ASN A 79 -22.54 -24.00 -29.72
CA ASN A 79 -23.60 -24.56 -30.58
C ASN A 79 -24.45 -23.50 -31.27
N ASP A 80 -24.64 -22.34 -30.60
CA ASP A 80 -25.39 -21.21 -31.14
C ASP A 80 -24.74 -20.55 -32.35
N LEU A 81 -23.46 -20.82 -32.60
CA LEU A 81 -22.71 -20.26 -33.70
C LEU A 81 -22.56 -21.20 -34.90
N LEU A 82 -23.07 -22.45 -34.83
CA LEU A 82 -22.94 -23.45 -35.89
C LEU A 82 -23.55 -22.98 -37.22
N TRP A 83 -24.57 -22.16 -37.21
CA TRP A 83 -25.18 -21.59 -38.41
C TRP A 83 -24.20 -20.74 -39.27
N LYS A 84 -23.07 -20.27 -38.67
CA LYS A 84 -22.05 -19.52 -39.37
C LYS A 84 -21.16 -20.36 -40.28
N VAL A 85 -21.09 -21.66 -40.07
CA VAL A 85 -20.23 -22.58 -40.82
C VAL A 85 -20.49 -22.49 -42.33
N SER A 86 -21.78 -22.39 -42.74
CA SER A 86 -22.16 -22.31 -44.16
C SER A 86 -22.14 -20.88 -44.71
N ARG A 87 -21.99 -19.85 -43.88
CA ARG A 87 -22.16 -18.44 -44.29
C ARG A 87 -20.90 -17.59 -44.14
N CYS A 88 -19.93 -18.01 -43.34
CA CYS A 88 -18.71 -17.24 -43.07
C CYS A 88 -17.47 -18.02 -43.48
N LYS A 89 -16.51 -17.35 -44.14
CA LYS A 89 -15.23 -17.95 -44.57
C LYS A 89 -14.33 -18.37 -43.39
N ASN A 90 -14.47 -17.72 -42.26
CA ASN A 90 -13.74 -18.00 -41.02
C ASN A 90 -14.70 -17.93 -39.82
N PRO A 91 -15.50 -18.97 -39.56
CA PRO A 91 -16.41 -18.99 -38.44
C PRO A 91 -15.59 -19.31 -37.17
N GLN A 92 -15.33 -18.31 -36.34
CA GLN A 92 -14.78 -18.55 -35.01
C GLN A 92 -15.88 -19.12 -34.11
N LEU A 93 -15.95 -20.46 -34.10
CA LEU A 93 -17.03 -21.23 -33.46
C LEU A 93 -16.72 -21.66 -32.04
N PHE A 94 -15.47 -21.49 -31.63
CA PHE A 94 -15.02 -21.97 -30.34
C PHE A 94 -14.78 -20.79 -29.41
N GLU A 95 -15.02 -21.01 -28.11
CA GLU A 95 -14.57 -20.15 -27.04
C GLU A 95 -13.33 -20.72 -26.38
N LYS A 96 -12.31 -19.91 -26.28
CA LYS A 96 -11.10 -20.19 -25.52
C LYS A 96 -11.16 -19.43 -24.23
N ILE A 97 -11.20 -20.16 -23.12
CA ILE A 97 -11.14 -19.61 -21.77
C ILE A 97 -9.66 -19.53 -21.39
N VAL A 98 -9.14 -18.33 -21.35
CA VAL A 98 -7.78 -18.08 -20.86
C VAL A 98 -7.89 -17.68 -19.38
N ARG A 99 -7.56 -18.61 -18.49
CA ARG A 99 -7.40 -18.28 -17.07
C ARG A 99 -6.10 -17.53 -16.93
N GLN A 100 -6.19 -16.25 -16.58
CA GLN A 100 -5.02 -15.52 -16.15
C GLN A 100 -4.62 -16.09 -14.79
N GLU A 101 -3.37 -16.53 -14.66
CA GLU A 101 -2.85 -16.84 -13.34
C GLU A 101 -2.92 -15.55 -12.50
N PRO A 102 -3.37 -15.66 -11.23
CA PRO A 102 -3.42 -14.47 -10.37
C PRO A 102 -2.01 -13.89 -10.29
N SER A 103 -1.81 -12.76 -10.95
CA SER A 103 -0.53 -12.07 -10.88
C SER A 103 -0.26 -11.71 -9.42
N ALA A 104 0.94 -12.04 -8.95
CA ALA A 104 1.37 -11.69 -7.61
C ALA A 104 1.26 -10.17 -7.45
N VAL A 105 0.32 -9.72 -6.63
CA VAL A 105 0.15 -8.30 -6.33
C VAL A 105 1.05 -7.94 -5.17
N VAL A 106 1.85 -6.91 -5.36
CA VAL A 106 2.68 -6.29 -4.31
C VAL A 106 2.23 -4.85 -4.17
N VAL A 107 2.13 -4.36 -2.95
CA VAL A 107 1.67 -3.00 -2.66
C VAL A 107 2.77 -2.20 -1.99
N GLU A 108 2.96 -0.97 -2.43
CA GLU A 108 3.85 -0.02 -1.80
C GLU A 108 3.05 1.21 -1.34
N LEU A 109 3.14 1.54 -0.05
CA LEU A 109 2.53 2.71 0.55
C LEU A 109 3.60 3.76 0.80
N LEU A 110 3.51 4.87 0.10
CA LEU A 110 4.38 6.02 0.28
C LEU A 110 3.62 7.14 0.98
N ILE A 111 4.07 7.53 2.16
CA ILE A 111 3.39 8.49 3.05
C ILE A 111 4.15 9.82 3.00
N ASP A 112 3.45 10.90 2.72
CA ASP A 112 4.00 12.24 2.84
C ASP A 112 4.28 12.61 4.30
N ALA A 113 5.54 12.89 4.64
CA ALA A 113 5.97 13.34 5.96
C ALA A 113 6.33 14.84 5.99
N SER A 114 5.74 15.65 5.10
CA SER A 114 5.93 17.10 5.09
C SER A 114 5.39 17.77 6.36
N GLY A 115 5.93 18.93 6.66
CA GLY A 115 5.49 19.74 7.82
C GLY A 115 4.02 20.18 7.74
N SER A 116 3.44 20.25 6.54
CA SER A 116 2.02 20.54 6.34
C SER A 116 1.11 19.45 6.90
N GLN A 117 1.60 18.24 7.04
CA GLN A 117 0.88 17.12 7.64
C GLN A 117 0.90 17.10 9.17
N SER A 118 1.64 18.04 9.83
CA SER A 118 1.80 18.05 11.28
C SER A 118 0.46 18.12 12.04
N VAL A 119 -0.50 18.89 11.54
CA VAL A 119 -1.84 19.01 12.13
C VAL A 119 -2.65 17.72 12.00
N ARG A 120 -2.41 16.93 10.95
CA ARG A 120 -3.12 15.70 10.63
C ARG A 120 -2.28 14.44 10.90
N GLN A 121 -1.14 14.58 11.53
CA GLN A 121 -0.14 13.54 11.71
C GLN A 121 -0.74 12.23 12.24
N SER A 122 -1.51 12.29 13.33
CA SER A 122 -2.11 11.10 13.93
C SER A 122 -3.17 10.45 13.04
N MET A 123 -3.89 11.26 12.25
CA MET A 123 -4.83 10.73 11.26
C MET A 123 -4.11 10.00 10.13
N VAL A 124 -3.03 10.57 9.60
CA VAL A 124 -2.20 9.94 8.54
C VAL A 124 -1.59 8.64 9.04
N ALA A 125 -1.04 8.64 10.26
CA ALA A 125 -0.51 7.44 10.90
C ALA A 125 -1.57 6.35 11.05
N LEU A 126 -2.76 6.72 11.53
CA LEU A 126 -3.89 5.80 11.70
C LEU A 126 -4.32 5.20 10.35
N GLN A 127 -4.56 6.03 9.34
CA GLN A 127 -4.97 5.55 8.02
C GLN A 127 -3.94 4.61 7.41
N SER A 128 -2.66 4.96 7.47
CA SER A 128 -1.58 4.12 6.95
C SER A 128 -1.49 2.79 7.69
N TYR A 129 -1.68 2.80 9.01
CA TYR A 129 -1.78 1.58 9.81
C TYR A 129 -2.98 0.70 9.39
N LEU A 130 -4.16 1.29 9.15
CA LEU A 130 -5.35 0.55 8.72
C LEU A 130 -5.12 -0.16 7.38
N PHE A 131 -4.51 0.53 6.41
CA PHE A 131 -4.16 -0.05 5.11
C PHE A 131 -3.17 -1.21 5.27
N SER A 132 -2.08 -1.00 6.01
CA SER A 132 -1.07 -2.03 6.25
C SER A 132 -1.66 -3.25 6.96
N ALA A 133 -2.45 -3.05 8.02
CA ALA A 133 -3.10 -4.13 8.74
C ALA A 133 -4.11 -4.91 7.89
N ALA A 134 -4.83 -4.24 6.98
CA ALA A 134 -5.73 -4.90 6.04
C ALA A 134 -4.95 -5.77 5.04
N LEU A 135 -3.86 -5.25 4.46
CA LEU A 135 -2.98 -5.98 3.54
C LEU A 135 -2.32 -7.19 4.23
N SER A 136 -1.89 -7.03 5.49
CA SER A 136 -1.36 -8.13 6.31
C SER A 136 -2.36 -9.25 6.49
N ARG A 137 -3.65 -8.94 6.73
CA ARG A 137 -4.72 -9.94 6.91
C ARG A 137 -4.98 -10.76 5.65
N ILE A 138 -4.92 -10.15 4.49
CA ILE A 138 -5.09 -10.83 3.20
C ILE A 138 -3.79 -11.39 2.63
N ARG A 139 -2.68 -11.26 3.38
CA ARG A 139 -1.35 -11.78 3.03
C ARG A 139 -0.80 -11.22 1.72
N ILE A 140 -1.10 -9.96 1.42
CA ILE A 140 -0.48 -9.26 0.30
C ILE A 140 0.87 -8.72 0.77
N PRO A 141 1.98 -9.07 0.10
CA PRO A 141 3.28 -8.47 0.37
C PRO A 141 3.20 -6.96 0.19
N HIS A 142 3.62 -6.20 1.19
CA HIS A 142 3.56 -4.75 1.10
C HIS A 142 4.67 -4.09 1.90
N ARG A 143 5.09 -2.92 1.41
CA ARG A 143 6.07 -2.05 2.04
C ARG A 143 5.41 -0.74 2.43
N VAL A 144 5.83 -0.18 3.56
CA VAL A 144 5.35 1.13 4.03
C VAL A 144 6.54 2.02 4.30
N MET A 145 6.57 3.15 3.61
CA MET A 145 7.61 4.17 3.76
C MET A 145 7.00 5.55 3.88
N SER A 146 7.70 6.46 4.55
CA SER A 146 7.43 7.89 4.44
C SER A 146 8.57 8.60 3.74
N TYR A 147 8.26 9.72 3.10
CA TYR A 147 9.26 10.57 2.49
C TYR A 147 9.21 11.99 3.04
N CYS A 148 10.37 12.61 3.13
CA CYS A 148 10.53 14.03 3.45
C CYS A 148 11.80 14.57 2.80
N THR A 149 11.85 15.89 2.60
CA THR A 149 13.00 16.54 1.93
C THR A 149 13.72 17.47 2.91
N TYR A 150 15.02 17.32 2.99
CA TYR A 150 15.93 18.20 3.73
C TYR A 150 16.97 18.77 2.77
N GLY A 151 16.83 20.04 2.37
CA GLY A 151 17.71 20.65 1.37
C GLY A 151 17.74 19.85 0.07
N ASN A 152 18.90 19.25 -0.26
CA ASN A 152 19.10 18.44 -1.45
C ASN A 152 18.90 16.93 -1.22
N TYR A 153 18.47 16.53 -0.03
CA TYR A 153 18.26 15.13 0.31
C TYR A 153 16.76 14.83 0.37
N THR A 154 16.34 13.75 -0.30
CA THR A 154 15.07 13.10 -0.06
C THR A 154 15.32 11.90 0.85
N VAL A 155 14.69 11.89 2.02
CA VAL A 155 14.83 10.83 3.00
C VAL A 155 13.59 9.94 2.93
N LEU A 156 13.80 8.67 2.64
CA LEU A 156 12.79 7.62 2.67
C LEU A 156 12.97 6.82 3.96
N ARG A 157 12.00 6.96 4.88
CA ARG A 157 11.97 6.18 6.12
C ARG A 157 11.06 4.99 5.96
N ARG A 158 11.62 3.78 6.09
CA ARG A 158 10.88 2.53 6.05
C ARG A 158 10.33 2.19 7.43
N PHE A 159 9.04 1.85 7.49
CA PHE A 159 8.37 1.34 8.68
C PHE A 159 8.17 -0.16 8.60
N ARG A 160 7.91 -0.68 7.40
CA ARG A 160 7.67 -2.08 7.14
C ARG A 160 8.25 -2.48 5.79
N ASP A 161 8.78 -3.70 5.68
CA ASP A 161 9.18 -4.33 4.42
C ASP A 161 8.23 -5.47 4.02
N TYR A 162 8.36 -5.96 2.79
CA TYR A 162 7.49 -6.97 2.19
C TYR A 162 7.41 -8.26 3.00
N ASP A 163 8.53 -8.70 3.57
CA ASP A 163 8.66 -9.97 4.30
C ASP A 163 8.45 -9.83 5.81
N ASP A 164 8.16 -8.63 6.28
CA ASP A 164 7.93 -8.38 7.70
C ASP A 164 6.63 -9.04 8.19
N LYS A 165 6.65 -9.50 9.44
CA LYS A 165 5.47 -10.07 10.10
C LYS A 165 4.42 -8.98 10.38
N PRO A 166 3.13 -9.36 10.59
CA PRO A 166 2.05 -8.40 10.86
C PRO A 166 2.30 -7.48 12.08
N GLU A 167 3.10 -7.91 13.05
CA GLU A 167 3.44 -7.10 14.22
C GLU A 167 4.22 -5.82 13.85
N ALA A 168 4.94 -5.85 12.73
CA ALA A 168 5.69 -4.71 12.22
C ALA A 168 4.78 -3.53 11.80
N ASP A 169 3.50 -3.77 11.51
CA ASP A 169 2.53 -2.72 11.19
C ASP A 169 2.48 -1.62 12.26
N ARG A 170 2.74 -1.98 13.52
CA ARG A 170 2.75 -1.02 14.63
C ARG A 170 3.85 0.03 14.54
N ARG A 171 4.94 -0.24 13.80
CA ARG A 171 6.01 0.75 13.56
C ARG A 171 5.50 1.97 12.80
N ILE A 172 4.41 1.84 12.03
CA ILE A 172 3.77 2.94 11.31
C ILE A 172 3.26 4.01 12.29
N LEU A 173 2.89 3.64 13.52
CA LEU A 173 2.47 4.57 14.55
C LEU A 173 3.61 5.46 15.06
N GLU A 174 4.86 5.19 14.69
CA GLU A 174 6.01 6.07 14.89
C GLU A 174 6.15 7.15 13.80
N TYR A 175 5.18 7.22 12.87
CA TYR A 175 5.16 8.26 11.84
C TYR A 175 5.16 9.64 12.45
N ARG A 176 5.95 10.54 11.85
CA ARG A 176 6.05 11.93 12.23
C ARG A 176 6.25 12.81 11.00
N ALA A 177 5.47 13.88 10.92
CA ALA A 177 5.66 14.95 9.94
C ALA A 177 6.74 15.92 10.41
N THR A 178 7.77 16.19 9.60
CA THR A 178 8.98 16.89 10.09
C THR A 178 9.55 17.99 9.22
N SER A 179 9.28 18.03 7.92
CA SER A 179 9.91 19.03 7.04
C SER A 179 9.11 19.29 5.76
N ASN A 180 9.57 20.28 4.97
CA ASN A 180 8.97 20.58 3.68
C ASN A 180 9.34 19.52 2.65
N ASN A 181 8.38 19.17 1.80
CA ASN A 181 8.60 18.23 0.70
C ASN A 181 8.69 18.93 -0.64
N ARG A 182 9.46 18.32 -1.53
CA ARG A 182 9.47 18.61 -2.96
C ARG A 182 8.89 17.37 -3.65
N ASP A 183 7.57 17.38 -3.89
CA ASP A 183 6.82 16.21 -4.36
C ASP A 183 7.33 15.62 -5.68
N GLY A 184 8.00 16.42 -6.50
CA GLY A 184 8.60 15.96 -7.76
C GLY A 184 9.87 15.11 -7.62
N LEU A 185 10.27 14.74 -6.39
CA LEU A 185 11.46 13.94 -6.09
C LEU A 185 11.17 12.61 -5.39
N ALA A 186 9.92 12.35 -5.02
CA ALA A 186 9.48 11.15 -4.32
C ALA A 186 9.03 10.02 -5.27
#